data_8112751f658c6d0199633c52cda0c614
#
_entry.id   8112751f658c6d0199633c52cda0c614
#
_cell.length_a   1.000
_cell.length_b   1.000
_cell.length_c   1.000
_cell.angle_alpha   90.00
_cell.angle_beta   90.00
_cell.angle_gamma   90.00
#
_symmetry.space_group_name_H-M   'P 1'
#
loop_
_entity.id
_entity.type
_entity.pdbx_description
1 polymer ?
#
loop_
_entity_poly.entity_id
_entity_poly.type
_entity_poly.pdbx_seq_one_letter_code
_entity_poly.pdbx_strand_id
1 'polypeptide(L)'
;LETDSKGNFFFTKCAEGNPHGGTVLRVAADGTKLDVYATGFRNPNGMGVSPHDIVTVGDQQGGWVPETRVDATRRGGFYGYMPMHHRAVKPQTYDLPFAFVPRVMDNSAGGQLWVPANHLGTLAGKMVHLSYGRCTAMIGIPDRSNQTQGAMINLPGRYLSGAMRGRFNPHDGHMYISGLRGWQTSAVHDGCFQLGS
;
A
#
# COMPACT_ATOMS: atom_id res chain seq x y z
N LEU A 1 1.52 -9.04 -4.64
CA LEU A 1 2.85 -9.28 -5.18
C LEU A 1 3.22 -8.16 -6.13
N GLU A 2 4.39 -7.55 -5.93
CA GLU A 2 4.93 -6.48 -6.78
C GLU A 2 6.40 -6.77 -7.07
N THR A 3 6.95 -6.12 -8.11
CA THR A 3 8.35 -6.28 -8.50
C THR A 3 9.05 -4.93 -8.60
N ASP A 4 10.35 -4.90 -8.25
CA ASP A 4 11.21 -3.76 -8.50
C ASP A 4 11.84 -3.80 -9.92
N SER A 5 12.58 -2.76 -10.29
CA SER A 5 13.25 -2.67 -11.60
C SER A 5 14.31 -3.76 -11.83
N LYS A 6 14.75 -4.43 -10.78
CA LYS A 6 15.73 -5.53 -10.82
C LYS A 6 15.07 -6.92 -10.86
N GLY A 7 13.72 -6.96 -10.91
CA GLY A 7 12.95 -8.20 -10.92
C GLY A 7 12.81 -8.90 -9.58
N ASN A 8 13.19 -8.26 -8.47
CA ASN A 8 12.92 -8.85 -7.15
C ASN A 8 11.42 -8.76 -6.83
N PHE A 9 10.90 -9.79 -6.18
CA PHE A 9 9.49 -9.86 -5.78
C PHE A 9 9.30 -9.39 -4.35
N PHE A 10 8.22 -8.62 -4.12
CA PHE A 10 7.82 -8.17 -2.79
C PHE A 10 6.40 -8.62 -2.48
N PHE A 11 6.17 -8.98 -1.21
CA PHE A 11 4.83 -9.26 -0.69
C PHE A 11 4.76 -9.00 0.81
N THR A 12 3.55 -8.78 1.30
CA THR A 12 3.28 -8.53 2.71
C THR A 12 2.67 -9.74 3.38
N LYS A 13 2.90 -9.88 4.68
CA LYS A 13 2.22 -10.85 5.54
C LYS A 13 1.56 -10.15 6.72
N CYS A 14 0.30 -10.49 6.99
CA CYS A 14 -0.40 -10.08 8.21
C CYS A 14 0.31 -10.58 9.47
N ALA A 15 0.07 -9.91 10.61
CA ALA A 15 0.71 -10.24 11.88
C ALA A 15 0.32 -11.60 12.43
N GLU A 16 -0.87 -12.11 12.12
CA GLU A 16 -1.42 -13.29 12.77
C GLU A 16 -0.75 -14.59 12.30
N GLY A 17 -0.34 -15.41 13.27
CA GLY A 17 -0.13 -16.85 13.13
C GLY A 17 1.11 -17.34 12.37
N ASN A 18 2.15 -16.53 12.14
CA ASN A 18 3.27 -16.93 11.28
C ASN A 18 4.65 -16.47 11.77
N PRO A 19 5.73 -17.24 11.53
CA PRO A 19 7.09 -16.82 11.86
C PRO A 19 7.53 -15.53 11.16
N HIS A 20 6.91 -15.16 10.04
CA HIS A 20 7.15 -13.91 9.32
C HIS A 20 5.93 -12.97 9.34
N GLY A 21 5.07 -13.06 10.36
CA GLY A 21 3.92 -12.17 10.49
C GLY A 21 4.33 -10.70 10.59
N GLY A 22 3.51 -9.78 10.07
CA GLY A 22 3.75 -8.34 10.13
C GLY A 22 5.00 -7.88 9.40
N THR A 23 5.32 -8.49 8.26
CA THR A 23 6.52 -8.18 7.49
C THR A 23 6.23 -7.84 6.03
N VAL A 24 7.15 -7.10 5.43
CA VAL A 24 7.39 -7.10 3.99
C VAL A 24 8.51 -8.08 3.72
N LEU A 25 8.26 -9.03 2.84
CA LEU A 25 9.23 -10.02 2.39
C LEU A 25 9.70 -9.69 0.96
N ARG A 26 10.96 -9.96 0.69
CA ARG A 26 11.56 -9.83 -0.63
C ARG A 26 12.15 -11.17 -1.07
N VAL A 27 11.81 -11.60 -2.27
CA VAL A 27 12.47 -12.72 -2.95
C VAL A 27 13.38 -12.17 -4.05
N ALA A 28 14.61 -12.63 -4.11
CA ALA A 28 15.53 -12.27 -5.20
C ALA A 28 14.96 -12.68 -6.56
N ALA A 29 15.31 -11.95 -7.62
CA ALA A 29 14.78 -12.18 -8.97
C ALA A 29 14.99 -13.62 -9.49
N ASP A 30 16.09 -14.26 -9.06
CA ASP A 30 16.43 -15.65 -9.39
C ASP A 30 15.75 -16.68 -8.46
N GLY A 31 14.94 -16.23 -7.48
CA GLY A 31 14.25 -17.09 -6.53
C GLY A 31 15.12 -17.71 -5.44
N THR A 32 16.43 -17.45 -5.42
CA THR A 32 17.39 -18.17 -4.55
C THR A 32 17.39 -17.68 -3.11
N LYS A 33 16.88 -16.46 -2.84
CA LYS A 33 16.95 -15.82 -1.52
C LYS A 33 15.65 -15.16 -1.12
N LEU A 34 15.18 -15.48 0.08
CA LEU A 34 14.11 -14.77 0.78
C LEU A 34 14.71 -13.91 1.89
N ASP A 35 14.38 -12.61 1.90
CA ASP A 35 14.78 -11.65 2.93
C ASP A 35 13.56 -11.07 3.63
N VAL A 36 13.66 -10.83 4.94
CA VAL A 36 12.76 -9.90 5.64
C VAL A 36 13.20 -8.48 5.30
N TYR A 37 12.39 -7.78 4.49
CA TYR A 37 12.71 -6.43 4.03
C TYR A 37 12.40 -5.37 5.07
N ALA A 38 11.19 -5.46 5.68
CA ALA A 38 10.72 -4.55 6.71
C ALA A 38 9.77 -5.27 7.67
N THR A 39 9.59 -4.72 8.88
CA THR A 39 8.84 -5.34 9.98
C THR A 39 7.89 -4.35 10.64
N GLY A 40 7.03 -4.84 11.52
CA GLY A 40 6.18 -3.99 12.36
C GLY A 40 4.88 -3.55 11.69
N PHE A 41 4.35 -4.37 10.81
CA PHE A 41 3.01 -4.20 10.24
C PHE A 41 1.99 -5.03 11.02
N ARG A 42 0.77 -4.51 11.12
CA ARG A 42 -0.32 -5.21 11.80
C ARG A 42 -1.11 -6.09 10.82
N ASN A 43 -1.75 -5.47 9.87
CA ASN A 43 -2.59 -6.13 8.87
C ASN A 43 -2.44 -5.45 7.51
N PRO A 44 -1.24 -5.52 6.92
CA PRO A 44 -0.97 -4.87 5.65
C PRO A 44 -1.80 -5.51 4.54
N ASN A 45 -2.53 -4.67 3.80
CA ASN A 45 -3.36 -5.10 2.69
C ASN A 45 -3.19 -4.19 1.48
N GLY A 46 -2.22 -4.45 0.73
CA GLY A 46 -1.92 -3.71 -0.46
C GLY A 46 -0.54 -3.10 -0.40
N MET A 47 0.06 -3.08 -1.54
CA MET A 47 1.40 -2.56 -1.73
C MET A 47 1.56 -2.10 -3.17
N GLY A 48 2.61 -1.35 -3.40
CA GLY A 48 3.08 -0.95 -4.72
C GLY A 48 4.58 -0.77 -4.73
N VAL A 49 5.17 -0.70 -5.91
CA VAL A 49 6.57 -0.32 -6.10
C VAL A 49 6.63 0.86 -7.05
N SER A 50 7.30 1.92 -6.62
CA SER A 50 7.45 3.13 -7.43
C SER A 50 8.39 2.91 -8.61
N PRO A 51 8.37 3.81 -9.62
CA PRO A 51 9.37 3.81 -10.69
C PRO A 51 10.83 3.97 -10.19
N HIS A 52 11.01 4.36 -8.92
CA HIS A 52 12.32 4.51 -8.26
C HIS A 52 12.59 3.42 -7.23
N ASP A 53 11.92 2.26 -7.35
CA ASP A 53 12.06 1.09 -6.47
C ASP A 53 11.70 1.34 -4.99
N ILE A 54 10.89 2.37 -4.71
CA ILE A 54 10.33 2.56 -3.36
C ILE A 54 9.14 1.63 -3.19
N VAL A 55 9.23 0.71 -2.26
CA VAL A 55 8.15 -0.20 -1.89
C VAL A 55 7.19 0.52 -0.95
N THR A 56 5.93 0.63 -1.32
CA THR A 56 4.87 1.21 -0.49
C THR A 56 3.93 0.14 0.03
N VAL A 57 3.40 0.34 1.23
CA VAL A 57 2.50 -0.60 1.91
C VAL A 57 1.39 0.17 2.60
N GLY A 58 0.15 -0.30 2.46
CA GLY A 58 -0.98 0.16 3.28
C GLY A 58 -1.20 -0.78 4.47
N ASP A 59 -1.22 -0.24 5.69
CA ASP A 59 -1.50 -1.01 6.91
C ASP A 59 -2.77 -0.53 7.58
N GLN A 60 -3.62 -1.48 7.99
CA GLN A 60 -4.94 -1.20 8.52
C GLN A 60 -4.87 -0.76 9.99
N GLN A 61 -5.68 0.27 10.34
CA GLN A 61 -5.79 0.73 11.73
C GLN A 61 -6.24 -0.38 12.69
N GLY A 62 -5.85 -0.26 13.96
CA GLY A 62 -6.15 -1.19 15.03
C GLY A 62 -5.17 -1.04 16.18
N GLY A 63 -4.98 -2.07 17.00
CA GLY A 63 -3.98 -2.03 18.06
C GLY A 63 -2.60 -1.62 17.51
N TRP A 64 -1.96 -0.63 18.13
CA TRP A 64 -0.68 -0.03 17.74
C TRP A 64 -0.68 0.80 16.43
N VAL A 65 -1.76 0.75 15.64
CA VAL A 65 -1.89 1.47 14.37
C VAL A 65 -3.13 2.37 14.48
N PRO A 66 -2.97 3.64 14.88
CA PRO A 66 -4.09 4.50 15.27
C PRO A 66 -5.03 4.84 14.12
N GLU A 67 -4.49 4.98 12.92
CA GLU A 67 -5.22 5.24 11.67
C GLU A 67 -4.65 4.35 10.56
N THR A 68 -5.35 4.20 9.45
CA THR A 68 -4.76 3.58 8.26
C THR A 68 -3.49 4.34 7.91
N ARG A 69 -2.39 3.61 7.76
CA ARG A 69 -1.12 4.20 7.39
C ARG A 69 -0.66 3.71 6.03
N VAL A 70 -0.10 4.61 5.26
CA VAL A 70 0.59 4.30 4.01
C VAL A 70 2.07 4.55 4.25
N ASP A 71 2.88 3.53 4.06
CA ASP A 71 4.31 3.56 4.34
C ASP A 71 5.13 3.55 3.05
N ALA A 72 6.12 4.43 2.94
CA ALA A 72 7.24 4.29 2.02
C ALA A 72 8.32 3.49 2.73
N THR A 73 8.46 2.21 2.39
CA THR A 73 9.26 1.29 3.19
C THR A 73 10.73 1.28 2.77
N ARG A 74 11.61 1.01 3.73
CA ARG A 74 13.04 0.81 3.49
C ARG A 74 13.51 -0.53 4.06
N ARG A 75 14.59 -1.04 3.54
CA ARG A 75 15.22 -2.26 4.07
C ARG A 75 15.61 -2.07 5.54
N GLY A 76 15.22 -3.02 6.38
CA GLY A 76 15.46 -3.00 7.82
C GLY A 76 14.56 -2.02 8.59
N GLY A 77 13.56 -1.39 7.95
CA GLY A 77 12.60 -0.51 8.60
C GLY A 77 11.71 -1.23 9.61
N PHE A 78 11.22 -0.47 10.60
CA PHE A 78 10.22 -0.91 11.58
C PHE A 78 9.05 0.07 11.63
N TYR A 79 7.83 -0.41 11.38
CA TYR A 79 6.66 0.42 11.10
C TYR A 79 5.62 0.46 12.22
N GLY A 80 6.01 0.10 13.46
CA GLY A 80 5.31 0.47 14.68
C GLY A 80 4.43 -0.59 15.32
N TYR A 81 4.01 -1.65 14.62
CA TYR A 81 3.27 -2.74 15.26
C TYR A 81 4.23 -3.58 16.13
N MET A 82 4.31 -3.21 17.40
CA MET A 82 5.31 -3.71 18.34
C MET A 82 5.33 -5.24 18.49
N PRO A 83 4.20 -5.96 18.50
CA PRO A 83 4.23 -7.42 18.59
C PRO A 83 5.03 -8.12 17.47
N MET A 84 5.21 -7.44 16.32
CA MET A 84 5.90 -7.98 15.14
C MET A 84 7.18 -7.21 14.79
N HIS A 85 7.95 -6.80 15.81
CA HIS A 85 9.21 -6.07 15.56
C HIS A 85 10.34 -6.99 15.04
N HIS A 86 10.30 -8.29 15.30
CA HIS A 86 11.29 -9.30 14.85
C HIS A 86 12.77 -8.92 15.11
N ARG A 87 13.05 -8.27 16.25
CA ARG A 87 14.39 -7.82 16.62
C ARG A 87 14.78 -8.39 17.97
N ALA A 88 16.07 -8.67 18.17
CA ALA A 88 16.59 -9.15 19.47
C ALA A 88 16.35 -8.13 20.61
N VAL A 89 16.44 -6.82 20.27
CA VAL A 89 16.14 -5.73 21.22
C VAL A 89 14.88 -5.00 20.72
N LYS A 90 13.94 -4.80 21.64
CA LYS A 90 12.69 -4.10 21.36
C LYS A 90 12.96 -2.67 20.91
N PRO A 91 12.43 -2.24 19.75
CA PRO A 91 12.58 -0.88 19.26
C PRO A 91 11.96 0.15 20.20
N GLN A 92 12.61 1.30 20.35
CA GLN A 92 12.08 2.44 21.12
C GLN A 92 11.28 3.40 20.24
N THR A 93 11.55 3.40 18.93
CA THR A 93 10.91 4.26 17.92
C THR A 93 10.54 3.45 16.70
N TYR A 94 9.79 4.04 15.80
CA TYR A 94 9.42 3.46 14.52
C TYR A 94 9.60 4.45 13.37
N ASP A 95 9.72 3.93 12.15
CA ASP A 95 9.77 4.75 10.94
C ASP A 95 8.40 5.40 10.70
N LEU A 96 8.41 6.70 10.43
CA LEU A 96 7.18 7.46 10.18
C LEU A 96 6.55 7.01 8.86
N PRO A 97 5.20 6.97 8.76
CA PRO A 97 4.52 6.65 7.51
C PRO A 97 4.70 7.77 6.47
N PHE A 98 4.45 7.45 5.21
CA PHE A 98 4.22 8.46 4.19
C PHE A 98 3.07 9.37 4.60
N ALA A 99 1.96 8.77 5.03
CA ALA A 99 0.84 9.50 5.63
C ALA A 99 0.03 8.59 6.57
N PHE A 100 -0.56 9.20 7.61
CA PHE A 100 -1.72 8.64 8.29
C PHE A 100 -2.99 9.10 7.57
N VAL A 101 -3.87 8.17 7.27
CA VAL A 101 -5.13 8.44 6.58
C VAL A 101 -6.29 8.28 7.56
N PRO A 102 -7.02 9.35 7.89
CA PRO A 102 -8.14 9.28 8.82
C PRO A 102 -9.17 8.22 8.41
N ARG A 103 -9.72 7.50 9.37
CA ARG A 103 -10.69 6.41 9.15
C ARG A 103 -11.91 6.82 8.32
N VAL A 104 -12.28 8.10 8.34
CA VAL A 104 -13.36 8.61 7.50
C VAL A 104 -13.01 8.62 6.02
N MET A 105 -11.72 8.70 5.68
CA MET A 105 -11.19 8.67 4.32
C MET A 105 -10.81 7.24 3.89
N ASP A 106 -10.21 6.47 4.80
CA ASP A 106 -9.84 5.07 4.55
C ASP A 106 -9.93 4.24 5.82
N ASN A 107 -10.84 3.31 5.87
CA ASN A 107 -10.97 2.36 6.98
C ASN A 107 -10.43 0.97 6.66
N SER A 108 -9.95 0.76 5.45
CA SER A 108 -9.28 -0.48 5.04
C SER A 108 -8.52 -0.25 3.73
N ALA A 109 -7.22 -0.30 3.82
CA ALA A 109 -6.32 -0.09 2.68
C ALA A 109 -6.51 -1.13 1.57
N GLY A 110 -6.42 -0.67 0.33
CA GLY A 110 -6.24 -1.47 -0.88
C GLY A 110 -4.82 -1.36 -1.43
N GLY A 111 -4.64 -1.66 -2.72
CA GLY A 111 -3.35 -1.56 -3.39
C GLY A 111 -2.86 -0.13 -3.60
N GLN A 112 -1.57 0.01 -3.89
CA GLN A 112 -0.99 1.23 -4.40
C GLN A 112 -0.54 1.04 -5.83
N LEU A 113 -0.79 2.06 -6.68
CA LEU A 113 -0.36 2.12 -8.05
C LEU A 113 0.47 3.39 -8.27
N TRP A 114 1.37 3.36 -9.22
CA TRP A 114 2.12 4.54 -9.61
C TRP A 114 1.68 4.97 -11.00
N VAL A 115 1.28 6.22 -11.12
CA VAL A 115 0.81 6.78 -12.40
C VAL A 115 1.97 6.80 -13.39
N PRO A 116 1.83 6.16 -14.57
CA PRO A 116 2.88 6.17 -15.58
C PRO A 116 3.18 7.59 -16.07
N ALA A 117 4.41 7.81 -16.55
CA ALA A 117 4.91 9.13 -16.93
C ALA A 117 4.05 9.85 -17.99
N ASN A 118 3.39 9.10 -18.85
CA ASN A 118 2.59 9.63 -19.96
C ASN A 118 1.08 9.65 -19.69
N HIS A 119 0.66 9.44 -18.43
CA HIS A 119 -0.74 9.29 -18.06
C HIS A 119 -1.17 10.31 -17.01
N LEU A 120 -2.45 10.66 -17.01
CA LEU A 120 -3.11 11.55 -16.05
C LEU A 120 -2.40 12.91 -15.83
N GLY A 121 -1.69 13.43 -16.83
CA GLY A 121 -1.15 14.78 -16.83
C GLY A 121 -0.26 15.08 -15.62
N THR A 122 -0.67 16.05 -14.80
CA THR A 122 0.09 16.49 -13.61
C THR A 122 0.19 15.44 -12.48
N LEU A 123 -0.56 14.34 -12.57
CA LEU A 123 -0.50 13.23 -11.64
C LEU A 123 0.57 12.19 -12.00
N ALA A 124 1.21 12.31 -13.16
CA ALA A 124 2.30 11.43 -13.60
C ALA A 124 3.36 11.26 -12.52
N GLY A 125 3.78 10.02 -12.26
CA GLY A 125 4.77 9.68 -11.26
C GLY A 125 4.29 9.73 -9.81
N LYS A 126 3.01 10.05 -9.55
CA LYS A 126 2.44 10.06 -8.19
C LYS A 126 1.81 8.72 -7.85
N MET A 127 1.73 8.43 -6.57
CA MET A 127 1.08 7.23 -6.06
C MET A 127 -0.44 7.41 -6.02
N VAL A 128 -1.18 6.45 -6.55
CA VAL A 128 -2.61 6.27 -6.29
C VAL A 128 -2.77 5.20 -5.22
N HIS A 129 -3.41 5.52 -4.11
CA HIS A 129 -3.79 4.59 -3.06
C HIS A 129 -5.27 4.24 -3.18
N LEU A 130 -5.57 2.96 -3.19
CA LEU A 130 -6.94 2.45 -3.25
C LEU A 130 -7.47 2.23 -1.83
N SER A 131 -8.69 2.70 -1.55
CA SER A 131 -9.41 2.38 -0.33
C SER A 131 -10.43 1.27 -0.60
N TYR A 132 -10.13 0.09 -0.10
CA TYR A 132 -11.07 -1.02 -0.12
C TYR A 132 -12.34 -0.68 0.67
N GLY A 133 -12.19 -0.16 1.88
CA GLY A 133 -13.32 0.06 2.76
C GLY A 133 -14.26 1.18 2.30
N ARG A 134 -13.73 2.27 1.73
CA ARG A 134 -14.51 3.43 1.28
C ARG A 134 -14.91 3.38 -0.19
N CYS A 135 -14.41 2.41 -0.95
CA CYS A 135 -14.64 2.30 -2.39
C CYS A 135 -14.17 3.56 -3.14
N THR A 136 -13.04 4.10 -2.76
CA THR A 136 -12.47 5.34 -3.32
C THR A 136 -11.00 5.15 -3.68
N ALA A 137 -10.42 6.16 -4.32
CA ALA A 137 -8.99 6.27 -4.50
C ALA A 137 -8.48 7.62 -3.99
N MET A 138 -7.21 7.66 -3.62
CA MET A 138 -6.52 8.87 -3.18
C MET A 138 -5.23 9.04 -3.94
N ILE A 139 -4.82 10.28 -4.14
CA ILE A 139 -3.49 10.60 -4.68
C ILE A 139 -2.55 10.93 -3.52
N GLY A 140 -1.38 10.30 -3.52
CA GLY A 140 -0.28 10.62 -2.61
C GLY A 140 0.60 11.72 -3.18
N ILE A 141 0.76 12.81 -2.45
CA ILE A 141 1.63 13.91 -2.82
C ILE A 141 2.81 13.92 -1.86
N PRO A 142 4.02 13.57 -2.33
CA PRO A 142 5.20 13.55 -1.48
C PRO A 142 5.62 14.96 -1.07
N ASP A 143 6.18 15.07 0.12
CA ASP A 143 6.88 16.28 0.55
C ASP A 143 8.11 16.51 -0.33
N ARG A 144 8.38 17.78 -0.69
CA ARG A 144 9.50 18.12 -1.57
C ARG A 144 10.86 17.91 -0.93
N SER A 145 10.94 18.03 0.38
CA SER A 145 12.17 17.89 1.16
C SER A 145 12.38 16.44 1.64
N ASN A 146 11.29 15.67 1.80
CA ASN A 146 11.32 14.31 2.30
C ASN A 146 10.27 13.45 1.59
N GLN A 147 10.65 12.79 0.52
CA GLN A 147 9.74 11.96 -0.29
C GLN A 147 9.19 10.72 0.43
N THR A 148 9.69 10.39 1.62
CA THR A 148 9.14 9.32 2.46
C THR A 148 7.91 9.76 3.26
N GLN A 149 7.61 11.06 3.29
CA GLN A 149 6.42 11.65 3.89
C GLN A 149 5.63 12.45 2.86
N GLY A 150 4.34 12.64 3.10
CA GLY A 150 3.48 13.37 2.17
C GLY A 150 2.06 13.54 2.68
N ALA A 151 1.17 13.91 1.78
CA ALA A 151 -0.26 14.06 2.03
C ALA A 151 -1.08 13.15 1.13
N MET A 152 -2.27 12.75 1.60
CA MET A 152 -3.24 11.99 0.83
C MET A 152 -4.45 12.87 0.51
N ILE A 153 -4.84 12.92 -0.75
CA ILE A 153 -5.99 13.71 -1.23
C ILE A 153 -6.95 12.77 -1.95
N ASN A 154 -8.23 12.80 -1.56
CA ASN A 154 -9.25 12.00 -2.24
C ASN A 154 -9.36 12.41 -3.71
N LEU A 155 -9.37 11.42 -4.58
CA LEU A 155 -9.83 11.58 -5.96
C LEU A 155 -11.37 11.61 -5.99
N PRO A 156 -11.96 12.34 -6.91
CA PRO A 156 -13.43 12.40 -7.02
C PRO A 156 -14.00 11.04 -7.44
N GLY A 157 -15.23 10.78 -7.04
CA GLY A 157 -15.97 9.57 -7.41
C GLY A 157 -15.89 8.45 -6.39
N ARG A 158 -16.66 7.41 -6.65
CA ARG A 158 -16.72 6.17 -5.88
C ARG A 158 -16.81 4.97 -6.81
N TYR A 159 -16.17 3.88 -6.40
CA TYR A 159 -16.29 2.59 -7.06
C TYR A 159 -17.50 1.81 -6.54
N LEU A 160 -18.03 0.91 -7.36
CA LEU A 160 -19.18 0.08 -7.00
C LEU A 160 -18.83 -1.01 -5.98
N SER A 161 -17.57 -1.46 -5.98
CA SER A 161 -17.03 -2.40 -5.00
C SER A 161 -15.82 -1.82 -4.27
N GLY A 162 -15.40 -2.44 -3.18
CA GLY A 162 -14.19 -2.07 -2.46
C GLY A 162 -12.98 -2.12 -3.37
N ALA A 163 -12.33 -0.98 -3.62
CA ALA A 163 -11.19 -0.87 -4.52
C ALA A 163 -9.98 -1.61 -3.92
N MET A 164 -9.78 -2.87 -4.35
CA MET A 164 -8.80 -3.76 -3.74
C MET A 164 -7.47 -3.75 -4.46
N ARG A 165 -7.48 -3.95 -5.76
CA ARG A 165 -6.29 -3.99 -6.62
C ARG A 165 -6.54 -3.21 -7.90
N GLY A 166 -5.49 -2.69 -8.49
CA GLY A 166 -5.57 -2.00 -9.77
C GLY A 166 -4.29 -2.09 -10.55
N ARG A 167 -4.39 -1.77 -11.83
CA ARG A 167 -3.26 -1.67 -12.76
C ARG A 167 -3.56 -0.62 -13.82
N PHE A 168 -2.54 0.08 -14.25
CA PHE A 168 -2.59 0.86 -15.49
C PHE A 168 -2.35 -0.08 -16.67
N ASN A 169 -3.24 -0.02 -17.66
CA ASN A 169 -3.05 -0.74 -18.91
C ASN A 169 -2.13 0.07 -19.83
N PRO A 170 -0.98 -0.48 -20.25
CA PRO A 170 -0.03 0.26 -21.10
C PRO A 170 -0.53 0.54 -22.52
N HIS A 171 -1.58 -0.17 -22.96
CA HIS A 171 -2.12 0.00 -24.33
C HIS A 171 -3.10 1.16 -24.45
N ASP A 172 -3.93 1.38 -23.45
CA ASP A 172 -4.96 2.42 -23.48
C ASP A 172 -4.77 3.51 -22.43
N GLY A 173 -3.84 3.32 -21.50
CA GLY A 173 -3.53 4.26 -20.45
C GLY A 173 -4.54 4.35 -19.31
N HIS A 174 -5.57 3.56 -19.33
CA HIS A 174 -6.59 3.57 -18.30
C HIS A 174 -6.17 2.79 -17.06
N MET A 175 -6.68 3.24 -15.92
CA MET A 175 -6.56 2.52 -14.65
C MET A 175 -7.73 1.55 -14.51
N TYR A 176 -7.43 0.26 -14.42
CA TYR A 176 -8.41 -0.80 -14.16
C TYR A 176 -8.34 -1.24 -12.72
N ILE A 177 -9.50 -1.33 -12.06
CA ILE A 177 -9.62 -1.64 -10.64
C ILE A 177 -10.52 -2.86 -10.50
N SER A 178 -10.03 -3.84 -9.76
CA SER A 178 -10.82 -4.99 -9.28
C SER A 178 -11.13 -4.81 -7.81
N GLY A 179 -12.31 -5.30 -7.42
CA GLY A 179 -12.73 -5.17 -6.04
C GLY A 179 -13.78 -6.19 -5.65
N LEU A 180 -14.08 -6.20 -4.37
CA LEU A 180 -15.07 -7.10 -3.79
C LEU A 180 -15.83 -6.40 -2.66
N ARG A 181 -16.93 -7.00 -2.23
CA ARG A 181 -17.69 -6.61 -1.04
C ARG A 181 -17.35 -7.55 0.10
N GLY A 182 -17.03 -7.01 1.25
CA GLY A 182 -16.72 -7.80 2.44
C GLY A 182 -16.65 -6.92 3.68
N TRP A 183 -15.76 -7.22 4.59
CA TRP A 183 -15.60 -6.56 5.88
C TRP A 183 -15.69 -5.03 5.81
N GLN A 184 -16.73 -4.46 6.42
CA GLN A 184 -16.94 -3.00 6.60
C GLN A 184 -16.77 -2.14 5.34
N THR A 185 -17.00 -2.69 4.14
CA THR A 185 -16.97 -1.89 2.92
C THR A 185 -18.24 -1.07 2.73
N SER A 186 -18.09 0.07 2.05
CA SER A 186 -19.20 0.89 1.53
C SER A 186 -19.68 0.40 0.15
N ALA A 187 -19.29 -0.80 -0.27
CA ALA A 187 -19.58 -1.37 -1.58
C ALA A 187 -21.09 -1.61 -1.79
N VAL A 188 -21.57 -1.24 -2.97
CA VAL A 188 -22.96 -1.51 -3.39
C VAL A 188 -23.07 -2.82 -4.19
N HIS A 189 -21.99 -3.21 -4.87
CA HIS A 189 -21.87 -4.46 -5.60
C HIS A 189 -20.67 -5.28 -5.15
N ASP A 190 -20.72 -6.58 -5.33
CA ASP A 190 -19.60 -7.48 -5.12
C ASP A 190 -18.98 -7.88 -6.46
N GLY A 191 -17.66 -8.14 -6.46
CA GLY A 191 -16.95 -8.67 -7.62
C GLY A 191 -16.89 -7.73 -8.83
N CYS A 192 -16.76 -6.42 -8.65
CA CYS A 192 -16.68 -5.48 -9.78
C CYS A 192 -15.27 -5.40 -10.36
N PHE A 193 -15.22 -5.28 -11.69
CA PHE A 193 -14.05 -4.82 -12.43
C PHE A 193 -14.43 -3.50 -13.11
N GLN A 194 -13.67 -2.44 -12.84
CA GLN A 194 -14.08 -1.08 -13.15
C GLN A 194 -12.95 -0.27 -13.77
N LEU A 195 -13.33 0.65 -14.66
CA LEU A 195 -12.46 1.68 -15.19
C LEU A 195 -12.35 2.81 -14.18
N GLY A 196 -11.14 3.16 -13.76
CA GLY A 196 -10.84 4.36 -13.00
C GLY A 196 -10.60 5.51 -13.97
N SER A 197 -11.39 6.55 -13.86
CA SER A 197 -11.25 7.78 -14.65
C SER A 197 -10.60 8.90 -13.82
#